data_22ad545cd0c2c260d4d32476445ecd92
#
_entry.id   22ad545cd0c2c260d4d32476445ecd92
#
_cell.length_a   1.000
_cell.length_b   1.000
_cell.length_c   1.000
_cell.angle_alpha   90.00
_cell.angle_beta   90.00
_cell.angle_gamma   90.00
#
_symmetry.space_group_name_H-M   'P 1'
#
loop_
_entity.id
_entity.type
_entity.pdbx_description
1 polymer ?
#
loop_
_entity_poly.entity_id
_entity_poly.type
_entity_poly.pdbx_seq_one_letter_code
_entity_poly.pdbx_strand_id
1 'polypeptide(L)'
;MTASLSSGSSKTRHGHLLAPERVRGFITGGKSIFTVLSTTTSNRGTFRVESLQDSPDNAFEVRAFTGTDNSKKSEYTLMGWVRKDGTFLRYSEAAEYMDILSAVQEKEPGSWLVKFMESWAKYKKMNWSPTDKMTTRYEMARRKFGVPACLPATDKGLLLEKMFVWVWTRVHSELALPQNIEVWHEGSCCFCAKRLTVPASIELGMGPDCAEERGFLALWNTLVQNPGQGIAAT
;
A
#
# COMPACT_ATOMS: atom_id res chain seq x y z
N MET A 1 48.20 16.55 -19.21
CA MET A 1 46.77 16.75 -19.19
C MET A 1 46.16 15.69 -18.26
N THR A 2 45.97 16.04 -16.99
CA THR A 2 45.42 15.13 -15.98
C THR A 2 43.92 15.30 -15.92
N ALA A 3 43.16 14.27 -16.34
CA ALA A 3 41.72 14.26 -16.24
C ALA A 3 41.32 14.07 -14.78
N SER A 4 40.73 15.12 -14.20
CA SER A 4 40.10 15.07 -12.88
C SER A 4 38.83 14.24 -12.95
N LEU A 5 38.87 13.05 -12.36
CA LEU A 5 37.66 12.26 -12.11
C LEU A 5 36.85 12.96 -11.01
N SER A 6 35.79 13.63 -11.43
CA SER A 6 34.77 14.15 -10.50
C SER A 6 34.11 12.95 -9.77
N SER A 7 34.47 12.80 -8.49
CA SER A 7 33.77 11.93 -7.57
C SER A 7 32.31 12.40 -7.45
N GLY A 8 31.42 11.79 -8.20
CA GLY A 8 29.98 11.97 -8.05
C GLY A 8 29.61 11.59 -6.63
N SER A 9 29.32 12.59 -5.80
CA SER A 9 28.72 12.43 -4.48
C SER A 9 27.45 11.60 -4.65
N SER A 10 27.50 10.33 -4.28
CA SER A 10 26.33 9.49 -4.09
C SER A 10 25.46 10.19 -3.05
N LYS A 11 24.46 10.96 -3.48
CA LYS A 11 23.42 11.47 -2.59
C LYS A 11 22.78 10.27 -1.95
N THR A 12 23.07 10.05 -0.66
CA THR A 12 22.45 9.00 0.16
C THR A 12 20.93 9.19 0.03
N ARG A 13 20.29 8.28 -0.68
CA ARG A 13 18.85 8.36 -0.93
C ARG A 13 18.17 7.93 0.37
N HIS A 14 17.76 8.91 1.17
CA HIS A 14 17.06 8.66 2.44
C HIS A 14 15.74 7.94 2.19
N GLY A 15 15.45 6.91 2.99
CA GLY A 15 14.19 6.14 2.92
C GLY A 15 14.20 4.90 2.02
N HIS A 16 15.36 4.53 1.45
CA HIS A 16 15.50 3.29 0.68
C HIS A 16 15.64 2.08 1.61
N LEU A 17 14.74 1.11 1.47
CA LEU A 17 14.75 -0.14 2.22
C LEU A 17 15.44 -1.22 1.38
N LEU A 18 16.65 -1.62 1.76
CA LEU A 18 17.50 -2.50 0.95
C LEU A 18 17.27 -4.00 1.23
N ALA A 19 17.18 -4.39 2.50
CA ALA A 19 17.11 -5.78 2.88
C ALA A 19 15.64 -6.30 2.92
N PRO A 20 15.35 -7.53 2.46
CA PRO A 20 14.01 -8.09 2.42
C PRO A 20 13.31 -8.08 3.78
N GLU A 21 14.01 -8.42 4.84
CA GLU A 21 13.49 -8.41 6.22
C GLU A 21 13.11 -7.00 6.67
N ARG A 22 13.86 -5.97 6.24
CA ARG A 22 13.54 -4.57 6.52
C ARG A 22 12.29 -4.11 5.75
N VAL A 23 12.20 -4.48 4.48
CA VAL A 23 11.00 -4.22 3.66
C VAL A 23 9.79 -4.90 4.28
N ARG A 24 9.91 -6.18 4.65
CA ARG A 24 8.85 -6.92 5.33
C ARG A 24 8.47 -6.27 6.66
N GLY A 25 9.43 -5.99 7.54
CA GLY A 25 9.20 -5.35 8.83
C GLY A 25 8.55 -3.98 8.69
N PHE A 26 8.94 -3.19 7.67
CA PHE A 26 8.30 -1.91 7.37
C PHE A 26 6.86 -2.09 6.92
N ILE A 27 6.58 -2.97 5.96
CA ILE A 27 5.22 -3.22 5.43
C ILE A 27 4.30 -3.70 6.56
N THR A 28 4.77 -4.62 7.40
CA THR A 28 4.01 -5.21 8.50
C THR A 28 3.93 -4.35 9.75
N GLY A 29 4.55 -3.17 9.76
CA GLY A 29 4.52 -2.23 10.90
C GLY A 29 3.12 -1.71 11.25
N GLY A 30 2.17 -1.82 10.34
CA GLY A 30 0.75 -1.54 10.60
C GLY A 30 0.27 -0.15 10.25
N LYS A 31 1.17 0.80 9.90
CA LYS A 31 0.85 2.15 9.40
C LYS A 31 1.85 2.60 8.34
N SER A 32 2.21 1.72 7.42
CA SER A 32 3.26 1.98 6.45
C SER A 32 2.74 2.65 5.18
N ILE A 33 3.53 3.61 4.67
CA ILE A 33 3.35 4.20 3.35
C ILE A 33 4.69 4.07 2.63
N PHE A 34 4.69 3.39 1.49
CA PHE A 34 5.90 3.13 0.72
C PHE A 34 5.64 3.14 -0.78
N THR A 35 6.71 3.40 -1.51
CA THR A 35 6.73 3.39 -2.97
C THR A 35 7.62 2.26 -3.46
N VAL A 36 7.10 1.48 -4.39
CA VAL A 36 7.87 0.51 -5.18
C VAL A 36 8.21 1.16 -6.52
N LEU A 37 9.46 1.10 -6.93
CA LEU A 37 9.97 1.63 -8.18
C LEU A 37 10.74 0.54 -8.93
N SER A 38 10.40 0.33 -10.21
CA SER A 38 11.25 -0.42 -11.13
C SER A 38 12.18 0.55 -11.87
N THR A 39 13.48 0.43 -11.64
CA THR A 39 14.46 1.31 -12.31
C THR A 39 14.62 1.00 -13.80
N THR A 40 14.25 -0.21 -14.24
CA THR A 40 14.30 -0.62 -15.65
C THR A 40 13.12 -0.07 -16.46
N THR A 41 11.90 -0.15 -15.91
CA THR A 41 10.68 0.25 -16.64
C THR A 41 10.15 1.61 -16.21
N SER A 42 10.73 2.22 -15.17
CA SER A 42 10.24 3.43 -14.50
C SER A 42 8.83 3.31 -13.95
N ASN A 43 8.28 2.10 -13.88
CA ASN A 43 6.99 1.87 -13.25
C ASN A 43 7.08 2.17 -11.75
N ARG A 44 6.11 2.92 -11.26
CA ARG A 44 6.04 3.35 -9.87
C ARG A 44 4.66 3.07 -9.29
N GLY A 45 4.61 2.52 -8.06
CA GLY A 45 3.39 2.35 -7.29
C GLY A 45 3.60 2.76 -5.85
N THR A 46 2.71 3.58 -5.29
CA THR A 46 2.73 3.94 -3.87
C THR A 46 1.58 3.24 -3.16
N PHE A 47 1.88 2.64 -2.01
CA PHE A 47 0.97 1.78 -1.26
C PHE A 47 0.89 2.25 0.19
N ARG A 48 -0.29 2.07 0.77
CA ARG A 48 -0.56 2.25 2.19
C ARG A 48 -1.02 0.92 2.76
N VAL A 49 -0.41 0.48 3.85
CA VAL A 49 -0.75 -0.76 4.55
C VAL A 49 -1.08 -0.42 5.99
N GLU A 50 -2.27 -0.82 6.43
CA GLU A 50 -2.76 -0.59 7.80
C GLU A 50 -3.12 -1.92 8.47
N SER A 51 -2.71 -2.09 9.73
CA SER A 51 -3.03 -3.28 10.52
C SER A 51 -4.53 -3.33 10.86
N LEU A 52 -5.10 -4.52 10.78
CA LEU A 52 -6.48 -4.82 11.15
C LEU A 52 -6.47 -5.68 12.43
N GLN A 53 -6.51 -5.03 13.59
CA GLN A 53 -6.42 -5.71 14.89
C GLN A 53 -7.63 -6.61 15.17
N ASP A 54 -8.82 -6.19 14.76
CA ASP A 54 -10.09 -6.85 15.08
C ASP A 54 -10.59 -7.80 13.97
N SER A 55 -9.82 -7.99 12.90
CA SER A 55 -10.21 -8.90 11.84
C SER A 55 -9.80 -10.35 12.17
N PRO A 56 -10.73 -11.33 12.07
CA PRO A 56 -10.39 -12.72 12.34
C PRO A 56 -9.40 -13.30 11.33
N ASP A 57 -9.53 -12.93 10.05
CA ASP A 57 -8.81 -13.57 8.93
C ASP A 57 -7.73 -12.68 8.32
N ASN A 58 -7.92 -11.35 8.35
CA ASN A 58 -7.02 -10.41 7.69
C ASN A 58 -6.06 -9.77 8.70
N ALA A 59 -4.78 -9.67 8.32
CA ALA A 59 -3.76 -8.99 9.12
C ALA A 59 -3.65 -7.51 8.74
N PHE A 60 -3.74 -7.19 7.45
CA PHE A 60 -3.51 -5.84 6.93
C PHE A 60 -4.49 -5.47 5.82
N GLU A 61 -4.95 -4.22 5.85
CA GLU A 61 -5.62 -3.57 4.72
C GLU A 61 -4.56 -2.94 3.82
N VAL A 62 -4.70 -3.10 2.51
CA VAL A 62 -3.79 -2.58 1.49
C VAL A 62 -4.52 -1.66 0.55
N ARG A 63 -4.01 -0.45 0.40
CA ARG A 63 -4.51 0.57 -0.52
C ARG A 63 -3.42 1.02 -1.48
N ALA A 64 -3.78 1.28 -2.74
CA ALA A 64 -2.91 1.87 -3.73
C ALA A 64 -3.23 3.36 -3.90
N PHE A 65 -2.19 4.18 -4.06
CA PHE A 65 -2.34 5.59 -4.38
C PHE A 65 -2.81 5.77 -5.82
N THR A 66 -3.94 6.44 -5.99
CA THR A 66 -4.56 6.69 -7.31
C THR A 66 -4.82 8.17 -7.58
N GLY A 67 -4.54 9.02 -6.61
CA GLY A 67 -4.79 10.46 -6.66
C GLY A 67 -3.57 11.31 -7.05
N THR A 68 -3.53 12.53 -6.52
CA THR A 68 -2.51 13.54 -6.80
C THR A 68 -1.68 13.94 -5.57
N ASP A 69 -2.19 13.71 -4.36
CA ASP A 69 -1.55 14.08 -3.09
C ASP A 69 -1.49 12.86 -2.15
N ASN A 70 -0.32 12.21 -2.08
CA ASN A 70 -0.10 10.99 -1.30
C ASN A 70 -0.17 11.19 0.23
N SER A 71 -0.21 12.44 0.71
CA SER A 71 -0.44 12.73 2.12
C SER A 71 -1.90 12.53 2.54
N LYS A 72 -2.84 12.54 1.60
CA LYS A 72 -4.27 12.40 1.86
C LYS A 72 -4.73 10.95 1.80
N LYS A 73 -5.28 10.45 2.91
CA LYS A 73 -5.84 9.08 2.97
C LYS A 73 -6.94 8.82 1.94
N SER A 74 -7.74 9.84 1.62
CA SER A 74 -8.84 9.77 0.65
C SER A 74 -8.38 9.53 -0.79
N GLU A 75 -7.10 9.72 -1.08
CA GLU A 75 -6.51 9.51 -2.40
C GLU A 75 -5.95 8.09 -2.61
N TYR A 76 -6.16 7.23 -1.59
CA TYR A 76 -5.80 5.82 -1.65
C TYR A 76 -7.04 4.95 -1.85
N THR A 77 -7.02 4.16 -2.90
CA THR A 77 -8.09 3.23 -3.27
C THR A 77 -7.83 1.86 -2.67
N LEU A 78 -8.86 1.23 -2.12
CA LEU A 78 -8.74 -0.11 -1.53
C LEU A 78 -8.37 -1.13 -2.61
N MET A 79 -7.28 -1.85 -2.37
CA MET A 79 -6.80 -2.89 -3.27
C MET A 79 -7.15 -4.29 -2.75
N GLY A 80 -7.14 -4.47 -1.44
CA GLY A 80 -7.47 -5.73 -0.79
C GLY A 80 -6.85 -5.88 0.59
N TRP A 81 -6.68 -7.12 1.01
CA TRP A 81 -6.15 -7.47 2.32
C TRP A 81 -5.03 -8.49 2.22
N VAL A 82 -4.06 -8.38 3.10
CA VAL A 82 -3.14 -9.47 3.41
C VAL A 82 -3.74 -10.25 4.56
N ARG A 83 -3.92 -11.55 4.37
CA ARG A 83 -4.40 -12.47 5.40
C ARG A 83 -3.32 -12.82 6.41
N LYS A 84 -3.71 -13.42 7.52
CA LYS A 84 -2.76 -13.89 8.57
C LYS A 84 -1.81 -14.97 8.06
N ASP A 85 -2.20 -15.74 7.05
CA ASP A 85 -1.35 -16.73 6.37
C ASP A 85 -0.40 -16.13 5.32
N GLY A 86 -0.42 -14.81 5.16
CA GLY A 86 0.41 -14.07 4.20
C GLY A 86 -0.17 -14.00 2.78
N THR A 87 -1.31 -14.63 2.50
CA THR A 87 -1.93 -14.54 1.16
C THR A 87 -2.57 -13.18 0.95
N PHE A 88 -2.54 -12.67 -0.29
CA PHE A 88 -3.23 -11.44 -0.67
C PHE A 88 -4.63 -11.76 -1.22
N LEU A 89 -5.65 -11.13 -0.64
CA LEU A 89 -7.04 -11.20 -1.09
C LEU A 89 -7.43 -9.87 -1.73
N ARG A 90 -7.70 -9.90 -3.04
CA ARG A 90 -8.12 -8.71 -3.79
C ARG A 90 -9.53 -8.27 -3.40
N TYR A 91 -9.71 -6.93 -3.24
CA TYR A 91 -11.02 -6.29 -3.20
C TYR A 91 -11.50 -6.01 -4.63
N SER A 92 -12.44 -6.80 -5.12
CA SER A 92 -12.91 -6.72 -6.50
C SER A 92 -14.15 -5.82 -6.65
N GLU A 93 -14.47 -5.44 -7.90
CA GLU A 93 -15.72 -4.73 -8.21
C GLU A 93 -16.96 -5.53 -7.75
N ALA A 94 -16.89 -6.86 -7.78
CA ALA A 94 -17.98 -7.71 -7.28
C ALA A 94 -18.13 -7.62 -5.77
N ALA A 95 -17.02 -7.57 -5.02
CA ALA A 95 -17.04 -7.37 -3.57
C ALA A 95 -17.57 -5.97 -3.21
N GLU A 96 -17.10 -4.92 -3.89
CA GLU A 96 -17.61 -3.55 -3.72
C GLU A 96 -19.12 -3.48 -3.95
N TYR A 97 -19.61 -4.11 -5.02
CA TYR A 97 -21.03 -4.18 -5.31
C TYR A 97 -21.82 -4.85 -4.18
N MET A 98 -21.32 -5.99 -3.68
CA MET A 98 -21.99 -6.73 -2.59
C MET A 98 -22.01 -5.93 -1.29
N ASP A 99 -20.94 -5.21 -0.97
CA ASP A 99 -20.88 -4.33 0.21
C ASP A 99 -21.89 -3.19 0.10
N ILE A 100 -22.01 -2.54 -1.07
CA ILE A 100 -23.01 -1.49 -1.30
C ILE A 100 -24.42 -2.08 -1.17
N LEU A 101 -24.70 -3.20 -1.83
CA LEU A 101 -26.02 -3.84 -1.79
C LEU A 101 -26.43 -4.20 -0.36
N SER A 102 -25.53 -4.84 0.40
CA SER A 102 -25.76 -5.20 1.79
C SER A 102 -26.04 -3.98 2.65
N ALA A 103 -25.25 -2.92 2.51
CA ALA A 103 -25.43 -1.67 3.27
C ALA A 103 -26.77 -0.95 2.91
N VAL A 104 -27.18 -0.98 1.63
CA VAL A 104 -28.48 -0.45 1.20
C VAL A 104 -29.64 -1.26 1.77
N GLN A 105 -29.55 -2.59 1.73
CA GLN A 105 -30.59 -3.48 2.25
C GLN A 105 -30.74 -3.37 3.77
N GLU A 106 -29.62 -3.23 4.50
CA GLU A 106 -29.64 -3.06 5.95
C GLU A 106 -30.20 -1.72 6.40
N LYS A 107 -29.74 -0.61 5.78
CA LYS A 107 -30.03 0.75 6.26
C LYS A 107 -31.25 1.38 5.61
N GLU A 108 -31.59 0.99 4.38
CA GLU A 108 -32.73 1.53 3.60
C GLU A 108 -33.49 0.41 2.87
N PRO A 109 -34.03 -0.57 3.60
CA PRO A 109 -34.78 -1.67 2.99
C PRO A 109 -36.01 -1.12 2.21
N GLY A 110 -36.22 -1.60 0.99
CA GLY A 110 -37.34 -1.16 0.14
C GLY A 110 -37.14 0.17 -0.58
N SER A 111 -36.01 0.85 -0.39
CA SER A 111 -35.70 2.08 -1.12
C SER A 111 -35.50 1.83 -2.62
N TRP A 112 -35.61 2.90 -3.42
CA TRP A 112 -35.31 2.82 -4.86
C TRP A 112 -33.85 2.38 -5.14
N LEU A 113 -32.95 2.56 -4.19
CA LEU A 113 -31.55 2.14 -4.30
C LEU A 113 -31.41 0.62 -4.37
N VAL A 114 -32.23 -0.15 -3.64
CA VAL A 114 -32.23 -1.63 -3.75
C VAL A 114 -32.55 -2.05 -5.18
N LYS A 115 -33.63 -1.54 -5.76
CA LYS A 115 -34.02 -1.82 -7.15
C LYS A 115 -32.96 -1.37 -8.15
N PHE A 116 -32.31 -0.24 -7.88
CA PHE A 116 -31.22 0.26 -8.71
C PHE A 116 -30.02 -0.70 -8.67
N MET A 117 -29.59 -1.16 -7.50
CA MET A 117 -28.46 -2.10 -7.35
C MET A 117 -28.77 -3.44 -8.05
N GLU A 118 -29.98 -3.97 -7.93
CA GLU A 118 -30.41 -5.18 -8.66
C GLU A 118 -30.34 -4.99 -10.19
N SER A 119 -30.75 -3.81 -10.67
CA SER A 119 -30.66 -3.46 -12.09
C SER A 119 -29.19 -3.33 -12.53
N TRP A 120 -28.32 -2.72 -11.71
CA TRP A 120 -26.88 -2.61 -11.96
C TRP A 120 -26.25 -3.98 -12.17
N ALA A 121 -26.57 -4.98 -11.31
CA ALA A 121 -26.07 -6.34 -11.44
C ALA A 121 -26.47 -6.99 -12.78
N LYS A 122 -27.71 -6.76 -13.23
CA LYS A 122 -28.17 -7.25 -14.53
C LYS A 122 -27.38 -6.65 -15.68
N TYR A 123 -27.12 -5.32 -15.65
CA TYR A 123 -26.30 -4.64 -16.66
C TYR A 123 -24.89 -5.24 -16.74
N LYS A 124 -24.24 -5.43 -15.59
CA LYS A 124 -22.91 -6.04 -15.56
C LYS A 124 -22.88 -7.48 -16.11
N LYS A 125 -23.90 -8.30 -15.79
CA LYS A 125 -24.01 -9.66 -16.33
C LYS A 125 -24.18 -9.69 -17.85
N MET A 126 -24.88 -8.68 -18.43
CA MET A 126 -25.09 -8.56 -19.87
C MET A 126 -23.92 -7.89 -20.60
N ASN A 127 -22.83 -7.60 -19.87
CA ASN A 127 -21.63 -6.93 -20.40
C ASN A 127 -21.94 -5.56 -21.05
N TRP A 128 -22.99 -4.88 -20.60
CA TRP A 128 -23.37 -3.56 -21.07
C TRP A 128 -22.59 -2.47 -20.33
N SER A 129 -22.16 -1.45 -21.04
CA SER A 129 -21.57 -0.27 -20.44
C SER A 129 -22.64 0.56 -19.72
N PRO A 130 -22.49 0.87 -18.44
CA PRO A 130 -23.43 1.73 -17.73
C PRO A 130 -23.42 3.15 -18.33
N THR A 131 -24.57 3.80 -18.33
CA THR A 131 -24.65 5.22 -18.69
C THR A 131 -24.01 6.09 -17.58
N ASP A 132 -23.62 7.33 -17.92
CA ASP A 132 -23.05 8.28 -16.93
C ASP A 132 -23.99 8.48 -15.73
N LYS A 133 -25.31 8.53 -15.97
CA LYS A 133 -26.30 8.65 -14.92
C LYS A 133 -26.32 7.43 -13.98
N MET A 134 -26.13 6.24 -14.51
CA MET A 134 -26.05 5.01 -13.71
C MET A 134 -24.76 4.98 -12.89
N THR A 135 -23.64 5.33 -13.51
CA THR A 135 -22.34 5.44 -12.83
C THR A 135 -22.39 6.45 -11.70
N THR A 136 -22.97 7.64 -11.93
CA THR A 136 -23.14 8.66 -10.90
C THR A 136 -24.00 8.16 -9.72
N ARG A 137 -25.08 7.43 -9.99
CA ARG A 137 -25.93 6.86 -8.93
C ARG A 137 -25.25 5.77 -8.14
N TYR A 138 -24.45 4.94 -8.81
CA TYR A 138 -23.63 3.93 -8.15
C TYR A 138 -22.62 4.56 -7.20
N GLU A 139 -21.87 5.54 -7.67
CA GLU A 139 -20.91 6.30 -6.87
C GLU A 139 -21.57 7.05 -5.70
N MET A 140 -22.77 7.59 -5.91
CA MET A 140 -23.55 8.23 -4.86
C MET A 140 -23.95 7.22 -3.77
N ALA A 141 -24.42 6.03 -4.15
CA ALA A 141 -24.75 4.96 -3.20
C ALA A 141 -23.50 4.54 -2.43
N ARG A 142 -22.40 4.25 -3.12
CA ARG A 142 -21.13 3.88 -2.52
C ARG A 142 -20.68 4.87 -1.45
N ARG A 143 -20.65 6.17 -1.78
CA ARG A 143 -20.24 7.24 -0.86
C ARG A 143 -21.22 7.42 0.30
N LYS A 144 -22.53 7.35 0.04
CA LYS A 144 -23.58 7.49 1.07
C LYS A 144 -23.42 6.45 2.18
N PHE A 145 -23.07 5.22 1.82
CA PHE A 145 -22.93 4.12 2.78
C PHE A 145 -21.48 3.90 3.26
N GLY A 146 -20.54 4.76 2.83
CA GLY A 146 -19.15 4.70 3.28
C GLY A 146 -18.37 3.49 2.76
N VAL A 147 -18.85 2.86 1.67
CA VAL A 147 -18.15 1.72 1.05
C VAL A 147 -16.93 2.23 0.29
N PRO A 148 -15.74 1.66 0.51
CA PRO A 148 -14.52 2.08 -0.18
C PRO A 148 -14.62 1.76 -1.68
N ALA A 149 -13.98 2.59 -2.52
CA ALA A 149 -13.82 2.25 -3.93
C ALA A 149 -12.79 1.12 -4.09
N CYS A 150 -13.08 0.15 -4.95
CA CYS A 150 -12.10 -0.86 -5.34
C CYS A 150 -11.10 -0.29 -6.36
N LEU A 151 -9.92 -0.90 -6.44
CA LEU A 151 -8.95 -0.57 -7.48
C LEU A 151 -9.51 -1.00 -8.85
N PRO A 152 -9.67 -0.08 -9.82
CA PRO A 152 -10.29 -0.40 -11.09
C PRO A 152 -9.45 -1.42 -11.88
N ALA A 153 -10.10 -2.30 -12.63
CA ALA A 153 -9.47 -3.32 -13.48
C ALA A 153 -8.91 -2.71 -14.80
N THR A 154 -8.28 -1.54 -14.71
CA THR A 154 -7.54 -0.91 -15.81
C THR A 154 -6.10 -1.39 -15.82
N ASP A 155 -5.37 -1.16 -16.92
CA ASP A 155 -3.94 -1.52 -17.03
C ASP A 155 -3.12 -0.94 -15.87
N LYS A 156 -3.39 0.31 -15.48
CA LYS A 156 -2.74 0.95 -14.34
C LYS A 156 -3.09 0.27 -13.01
N GLY A 157 -4.36 -0.04 -12.78
CA GLY A 157 -4.81 -0.72 -11.56
C GLY A 157 -4.24 -2.13 -11.45
N LEU A 158 -4.26 -2.89 -12.55
CA LEU A 158 -3.66 -4.23 -12.62
C LEU A 158 -2.14 -4.19 -12.42
N LEU A 159 -1.47 -3.16 -12.93
CA LEU A 159 -0.04 -2.97 -12.72
C LEU A 159 0.27 -2.73 -11.24
N LEU A 160 -0.46 -1.84 -10.56
CA LEU A 160 -0.29 -1.56 -9.14
C LEU A 160 -0.49 -2.81 -8.29
N GLU A 161 -1.55 -3.58 -8.58
CA GLU A 161 -1.80 -4.84 -7.90
C GLU A 161 -0.64 -5.84 -8.08
N LYS A 162 -0.22 -6.06 -9.33
CA LYS A 162 0.91 -6.95 -9.64
C LYS A 162 2.20 -6.51 -8.94
N MET A 163 2.49 -5.22 -8.91
CA MET A 163 3.67 -4.68 -8.23
C MET A 163 3.64 -4.97 -6.73
N PHE A 164 2.51 -4.70 -6.06
CA PHE A 164 2.39 -4.98 -4.63
C PHE A 164 2.50 -6.47 -4.35
N VAL A 165 1.67 -7.30 -5.00
CA VAL A 165 1.62 -8.75 -4.78
C VAL A 165 2.99 -9.38 -5.04
N TRP A 166 3.69 -8.95 -6.08
CA TRP A 166 5.00 -9.48 -6.41
C TRP A 166 6.05 -9.13 -5.32
N VAL A 167 6.11 -7.86 -4.87
CA VAL A 167 7.03 -7.45 -3.79
C VAL A 167 6.66 -8.17 -2.50
N TRP A 168 5.37 -8.19 -2.14
CA TRP A 168 4.89 -8.85 -0.94
C TRP A 168 5.26 -10.33 -0.91
N THR A 169 4.98 -11.07 -1.99
CA THR A 169 5.30 -12.50 -2.07
C THR A 169 6.79 -12.75 -1.85
N ARG A 170 7.66 -11.94 -2.46
CA ARG A 170 9.11 -12.10 -2.29
C ARG A 170 9.57 -11.84 -0.86
N VAL A 171 9.18 -10.70 -0.28
CA VAL A 171 9.63 -10.36 1.07
C VAL A 171 9.00 -11.24 2.15
N HIS A 172 7.78 -11.73 1.91
CA HIS A 172 7.11 -12.68 2.80
C HIS A 172 7.82 -14.06 2.79
N SER A 173 8.31 -14.47 1.63
CA SER A 173 9.11 -15.68 1.45
C SER A 173 10.61 -15.47 1.69
N GLU A 174 11.01 -14.33 2.26
CA GLU A 174 12.41 -13.99 2.57
C GLU A 174 13.36 -13.98 1.35
N LEU A 175 12.78 -13.79 0.16
CA LEU A 175 13.53 -13.71 -1.09
C LEU A 175 14.01 -12.28 -1.34
N ALA A 176 15.27 -12.14 -1.73
CA ALA A 176 15.85 -10.84 -2.09
C ALA A 176 15.08 -10.17 -3.25
N LEU A 177 14.92 -8.84 -3.16
CA LEU A 177 14.44 -8.07 -4.29
C LEU A 177 15.58 -7.93 -5.32
N PRO A 178 15.27 -8.02 -6.63
CA PRO A 178 16.24 -7.73 -7.67
C PRO A 178 16.76 -6.29 -7.59
N GLN A 179 17.99 -6.06 -8.04
CA GLN A 179 18.65 -4.73 -7.99
C GLN A 179 17.89 -3.63 -8.74
N ASN A 180 17.03 -3.99 -9.69
CA ASN A 180 16.20 -3.05 -10.44
C ASN A 180 14.86 -2.73 -9.75
N ILE A 181 14.61 -3.25 -8.55
CA ILE A 181 13.42 -2.95 -7.75
C ILE A 181 13.85 -2.24 -6.47
N GLU A 182 13.35 -1.05 -6.30
CA GLU A 182 13.61 -0.22 -5.12
C GLU A 182 12.31 -0.07 -4.32
N VAL A 183 12.42 -0.11 -2.98
CA VAL A 183 11.32 0.17 -2.05
C VAL A 183 11.70 1.36 -1.19
N TRP A 184 10.88 2.40 -1.24
CA TRP A 184 11.09 3.66 -0.56
C TRP A 184 9.97 3.95 0.41
N HIS A 185 10.26 4.32 1.65
CA HIS A 185 9.23 4.81 2.56
C HIS A 185 9.06 6.33 2.46
N GLU A 186 7.88 6.82 2.82
CA GLU A 186 7.49 8.24 2.69
C GLU A 186 7.91 9.10 3.91
N GLY A 187 8.94 8.66 4.66
CA GLY A 187 9.51 9.44 5.77
C GLY A 187 8.67 9.45 7.05
N SER A 188 7.72 8.53 7.18
CA SER A 188 6.93 8.34 8.40
C SER A 188 7.20 6.98 9.03
N CYS A 189 7.12 6.90 10.35
CA CYS A 189 7.26 5.65 11.09
C CYS A 189 6.15 4.66 10.72
N CYS A 190 6.53 3.42 10.38
CA CYS A 190 5.59 2.38 9.98
C CYS A 190 4.66 1.89 11.11
N PHE A 191 4.94 2.23 12.38
CA PHE A 191 4.13 1.85 13.53
C PHE A 191 3.23 2.97 14.04
N CYS A 192 3.81 4.15 14.32
CA CYS A 192 3.07 5.26 14.93
C CYS A 192 2.71 6.38 13.96
N ALA A 193 3.17 6.29 12.69
CA ALA A 193 2.99 7.28 11.63
C ALA A 193 3.61 8.67 11.91
N LYS A 194 4.37 8.85 13.01
CA LYS A 194 5.12 10.10 13.25
C LYS A 194 6.18 10.30 12.18
N ARG A 195 6.38 11.55 11.76
CA ARG A 195 7.42 11.90 10.79
C ARG A 195 8.81 11.58 11.34
N LEU A 196 9.65 10.95 10.53
CA LEU A 196 11.03 10.61 10.86
C LEU A 196 11.95 11.76 10.44
N THR A 197 12.81 12.18 11.37
CA THR A 197 13.74 13.30 11.16
C THR A 197 15.19 12.91 11.42
N VAL A 198 15.42 11.84 12.16
CA VAL A 198 16.75 11.33 12.49
C VAL A 198 17.21 10.37 11.37
N PRO A 199 18.43 10.49 10.83
CA PRO A 199 18.92 9.62 9.75
C PRO A 199 18.74 8.13 10.01
N ALA A 200 19.12 7.62 11.20
CA ALA A 200 18.93 6.22 11.58
C ALA A 200 17.45 5.79 11.57
N SER A 201 16.55 6.67 12.03
CA SER A 201 15.10 6.40 11.99
C SER A 201 14.57 6.38 10.56
N ILE A 202 15.07 7.29 9.70
CA ILE A 202 14.72 7.31 8.27
C ILE A 202 15.25 6.04 7.60
N GLU A 203 16.48 5.63 7.90
CA GLU A 203 17.05 4.43 7.31
C GLU A 203 16.35 3.16 7.77
N LEU A 204 15.91 3.09 9.04
CA LEU A 204 15.18 1.96 9.59
C LEU A 204 13.67 1.98 9.25
N GLY A 205 13.11 3.15 8.92
CA GLY A 205 11.68 3.32 8.73
C GLY A 205 10.86 3.39 10.02
N MET A 206 11.53 3.55 11.19
CA MET A 206 10.88 3.66 12.49
C MET A 206 11.67 4.52 13.47
N GLY A 207 10.98 5.18 14.42
CA GLY A 207 11.63 5.95 15.49
C GLY A 207 12.18 5.08 16.62
N PRO A 208 13.02 5.64 17.51
CA PRO A 208 13.68 4.88 18.57
C PRO A 208 12.71 4.18 19.52
N ASP A 209 11.66 4.87 19.96
CA ASP A 209 10.64 4.30 20.87
C ASP A 209 9.96 3.07 20.24
N CYS A 210 9.57 3.19 18.96
CA CYS A 210 8.98 2.06 18.23
C CYS A 210 10.00 0.95 17.95
N ALA A 211 11.27 1.29 17.75
CA ALA A 211 12.35 0.31 17.57
C ALA A 211 12.58 -0.48 18.87
N GLU A 212 12.51 0.18 20.04
CA GLU A 212 12.61 -0.46 21.35
C GLU A 212 11.43 -1.41 21.59
N GLU A 213 10.19 -0.92 21.45
CA GLU A 213 8.97 -1.74 21.62
C GLU A 213 8.91 -2.98 20.72
N ARG A 214 9.58 -2.93 19.58
CA ARG A 214 9.56 -3.99 18.57
C ARG A 214 10.85 -4.83 18.51
N GLY A 215 11.78 -4.59 19.44
CA GLY A 215 13.03 -5.35 19.51
C GLY A 215 14.10 -4.97 18.46
N PHE A 216 13.96 -3.80 17.81
CA PHE A 216 14.90 -3.30 16.81
C PHE A 216 15.87 -2.25 17.35
N LEU A 217 15.89 -2.02 18.68
CA LEU A 217 16.73 -0.97 19.27
C LEU A 217 18.23 -1.17 19.02
N ALA A 218 18.71 -2.41 19.06
CA ALA A 218 20.11 -2.71 18.76
C ALA A 218 20.49 -2.30 17.33
N LEU A 219 19.61 -2.60 16.37
CA LEU A 219 19.78 -2.22 14.98
C LEU A 219 19.74 -0.70 14.80
N TRP A 220 18.79 -0.03 15.46
CA TRP A 220 18.70 1.43 15.46
C TRP A 220 19.98 2.08 16.02
N ASN A 221 20.50 1.60 17.14
CA ASN A 221 21.75 2.08 17.75
C ASN A 221 22.95 1.89 16.81
N THR A 222 23.02 0.77 16.10
CA THR A 222 24.07 0.52 15.09
C THR A 222 24.02 1.57 13.97
N LEU A 223 22.83 1.91 13.48
CA LEU A 223 22.65 2.94 12.44
C LEU A 223 22.97 4.36 12.94
N VAL A 224 22.74 4.64 14.22
CA VAL A 224 23.14 5.93 14.83
C VAL A 224 24.67 6.04 14.89
N GLN A 225 25.37 4.96 15.22
CA GLN A 225 26.82 4.95 15.32
C GLN A 225 27.51 4.95 13.95
N ASN A 226 26.87 4.36 12.93
CA ASN A 226 27.44 4.21 11.58
C ASN A 226 26.45 4.76 10.52
N PRO A 227 26.17 6.07 10.50
CA PRO A 227 25.21 6.64 9.55
C PRO A 227 25.71 6.48 8.10
N GLY A 228 24.87 5.89 7.26
CA GLY A 228 25.15 5.70 5.83
C GLY A 228 25.98 4.45 5.47
N GLN A 229 26.42 3.65 6.42
CA GLN A 229 26.90 2.30 6.16
C GLN A 229 25.69 1.37 6.19
N GLY A 230 25.10 1.12 5.02
CA GLY A 230 24.03 0.12 4.91
C GLY A 230 24.47 -1.17 5.61
N ILE A 231 23.60 -1.70 6.49
CA ILE A 231 23.91 -2.96 7.18
C ILE A 231 24.04 -4.02 6.11
N ALA A 232 25.25 -4.51 5.91
CA ALA A 232 25.49 -5.68 5.06
C ALA A 232 24.65 -6.82 5.65
N ALA A 233 23.81 -7.46 4.82
CA ALA A 233 23.10 -8.66 5.19
C ALA A 233 24.14 -9.72 5.60
N THR A 234 24.14 -10.10 6.88
CA THR A 234 24.91 -11.24 7.40
C THR A 234 24.14 -12.51 7.14
#